data_4d8353aa2ffce07ca171d1e19873fd03
#
_entry.id   4d8353aa2ffce07ca171d1e19873fd03
#
_cell.length_a   1.000
_cell.length_b   1.000
_cell.length_c   1.000
_cell.angle_alpha   90.00
_cell.angle_beta   90.00
_cell.angle_gamma   90.00
#
_symmetry.space_group_name_H-M   'P 1'
#
loop_
_entity.id
_entity.type
_entity.pdbx_description
1 polymer ?
#
loop_
_entity_poly.entity_id
_entity_poly.type
_entity_poly.pdbx_seq_one_letter_code
_entity_poly.pdbx_strand_id
1 'polypeptide(L)'
;MPYHSHRRTDCNTGRPHPSARAERPSLAADEGSAARYDLWVEPRSGATVSHPARNASGVEYQVRAARVTDIERLVALSDDALRSARADSPLVAADLMRQLVYLPQASIFVAETQRVVVGGGVLALRPSVRSGGYVGTIDLLVVDPGHDADRITEVLVEELLRSASNKGCTVVETVRPDEPAALARLQGMGFGEAGPRLQRIVTAAGAAARRV
;
A
#
# COMPACT_ATOMS: atom_id res chain seq x y z
N MET A 1 50.73 -24.96 -32.82
CA MET A 1 50.67 -25.97 -33.89
C MET A 1 50.16 -27.27 -33.35
N PRO A 2 49.29 -28.08 -34.05
CA PRO A 2 48.45 -27.76 -35.23
C PRO A 2 46.94 -27.85 -34.87
N TYR A 3 46.06 -27.08 -35.50
CA TYR A 3 45.18 -27.36 -36.62
C TYR A 3 44.53 -28.72 -36.65
N HIS A 4 43.18 -28.76 -36.45
CA HIS A 4 42.30 -29.64 -37.23
C HIS A 4 40.94 -28.96 -37.49
N SER A 5 40.79 -28.63 -38.71
CA SER A 5 39.58 -28.32 -39.48
C SER A 5 38.87 -29.64 -39.86
N HIS A 6 37.53 -29.59 -39.91
CA HIS A 6 36.60 -30.37 -40.75
C HIS A 6 35.19 -30.26 -40.11
N ARG A 7 34.09 -30.18 -40.76
CA ARG A 7 33.67 -30.12 -42.16
C ARG A 7 32.21 -29.62 -42.16
N ARG A 8 31.88 -28.90 -43.18
CA ARG A 8 30.50 -28.61 -43.58
C ARG A 8 29.80 -29.88 -44.03
N THR A 9 28.53 -30.01 -43.74
CA THR A 9 27.59 -30.76 -44.55
C THR A 9 26.26 -29.99 -44.66
N ASP A 10 26.08 -29.44 -45.86
CA ASP A 10 24.80 -29.05 -46.38
C ASP A 10 23.95 -30.28 -46.62
N CYS A 11 22.68 -30.24 -46.26
CA CYS A 11 21.62 -31.02 -46.91
C CYS A 11 20.32 -30.24 -46.91
N ASN A 12 20.10 -29.59 -48.00
CA ASN A 12 18.84 -29.13 -48.51
C ASN A 12 17.99 -30.34 -48.88
N THR A 13 16.70 -30.37 -48.54
CA THR A 13 15.60 -30.87 -49.38
C THR A 13 14.25 -30.80 -48.67
N GLY A 14 13.27 -30.23 -49.34
CA GLY A 14 11.88 -30.69 -49.24
C GLY A 14 10.85 -29.76 -48.67
N ARG A 15 10.33 -28.85 -49.50
CA ARG A 15 8.93 -28.38 -49.37
C ARG A 15 7.98 -29.52 -49.71
N PRO A 16 6.75 -29.57 -49.16
CA PRO A 16 5.69 -28.76 -49.78
C PRO A 16 4.71 -28.11 -48.75
N HIS A 17 4.12 -27.01 -49.21
CA HIS A 17 2.89 -26.44 -48.69
C HIS A 17 1.72 -27.43 -48.78
N PRO A 18 0.78 -27.36 -47.84
CA PRO A 18 -0.59 -27.20 -48.24
C PRO A 18 -1.29 -25.97 -47.65
N SER A 19 -1.96 -25.27 -48.51
CA SER A 19 -2.97 -24.26 -48.23
C SER A 19 -4.07 -24.85 -47.34
N ALA A 20 -4.24 -24.30 -46.14
CA ALA A 20 -5.47 -24.39 -45.38
C ALA A 20 -5.98 -22.97 -45.16
N ARG A 21 -6.99 -22.67 -45.92
CA ARG A 21 -7.85 -21.48 -45.84
C ARG A 21 -8.61 -21.58 -44.50
N ALA A 22 -8.13 -20.92 -43.47
CA ALA A 22 -8.87 -20.77 -42.24
C ALA A 22 -9.72 -19.52 -42.32
N GLU A 23 -11.01 -19.73 -42.24
CA GLU A 23 -12.06 -18.74 -42.16
C GLU A 23 -11.80 -17.78 -41.01
N ARG A 24 -11.82 -16.50 -41.31
CA ARG A 24 -11.80 -15.43 -40.30
C ARG A 24 -13.17 -15.40 -39.63
N PRO A 25 -13.26 -15.51 -38.29
CA PRO A 25 -14.47 -15.09 -37.62
C PRO A 25 -14.60 -13.57 -37.72
N SER A 26 -15.73 -13.16 -38.23
CA SER A 26 -16.22 -11.79 -38.28
C SER A 26 -16.14 -11.17 -36.87
N LEU A 27 -15.26 -10.20 -36.68
CA LEU A 27 -15.29 -9.31 -35.54
C LEU A 27 -16.48 -8.36 -35.74
N ALA A 28 -17.60 -8.71 -35.10
CA ALA A 28 -18.64 -7.74 -34.84
C ALA A 28 -18.03 -6.62 -34.01
N ALA A 29 -18.08 -5.42 -34.55
CA ALA A 29 -17.69 -4.22 -33.85
C ALA A 29 -18.61 -4.05 -32.62
N ASP A 30 -18.07 -4.26 -31.42
CA ASP A 30 -18.66 -3.77 -30.20
C ASP A 30 -18.19 -2.32 -30.01
N GLU A 31 -18.94 -1.42 -30.61
CA GLU A 31 -18.85 0.01 -30.36
C GLU A 31 -19.48 0.29 -29.01
N GLY A 32 -18.63 0.42 -27.98
CA GLY A 32 -19.18 0.90 -26.74
C GLY A 32 -18.37 0.64 -25.48
N SER A 33 -17.17 1.14 -25.41
CA SER A 33 -16.62 1.58 -24.11
C SER A 33 -15.36 2.41 -24.30
N ALA A 34 -15.52 3.60 -24.81
CA ALA A 34 -14.56 4.66 -24.55
C ALA A 34 -14.68 5.00 -23.05
N ALA A 35 -13.96 4.24 -22.23
CA ALA A 35 -13.69 4.67 -20.87
C ALA A 35 -12.88 5.95 -20.95
N ARG A 36 -13.59 7.06 -20.84
CA ARG A 36 -13.01 8.38 -20.66
C ARG A 36 -12.13 8.33 -19.41
N TYR A 37 -10.84 8.42 -19.63
CA TYR A 37 -9.91 8.83 -18.58
C TYR A 37 -10.11 10.33 -18.36
N ASP A 38 -11.29 10.71 -17.88
CA ASP A 38 -11.45 11.99 -17.23
C ASP A 38 -10.84 11.85 -15.85
N LEU A 39 -9.74 12.35 -15.66
CA LEU A 39 -9.49 12.83 -14.65
C LEU A 39 -8.45 13.31 -14.04
N TRP A 40 -8.26 14.31 -13.72
CA TRP A 40 -7.79 14.87 -12.48
C TRP A 40 -8.94 15.64 -11.84
N VAL A 41 -9.71 14.96 -11.04
CA VAL A 41 -10.50 15.65 -10.03
C VAL A 41 -9.51 16.03 -8.95
N GLU A 42 -9.23 17.34 -8.88
CA GLU A 42 -8.54 17.89 -7.71
C GLU A 42 -9.23 17.36 -6.45
N PRO A 43 -8.48 16.83 -5.48
CA PRO A 43 -9.07 16.48 -4.21
C PRO A 43 -9.58 17.79 -3.61
N ARG A 44 -10.91 17.95 -3.62
CA ARG A 44 -11.54 18.99 -2.82
C ARG A 44 -10.97 18.83 -1.43
N SER A 45 -10.23 19.82 -0.99
CA SER A 45 -9.93 20.07 0.41
C SER A 45 -11.25 20.03 1.18
N GLY A 46 -11.59 18.86 1.69
CA GLY A 46 -12.89 18.64 2.27
C GLY A 46 -12.79 17.65 3.41
N ALA A 47 -12.94 18.19 4.58
CA ALA A 47 -13.40 17.55 5.77
C ALA A 47 -12.62 16.29 6.19
N THR A 48 -11.64 16.51 7.02
CA THR A 48 -11.16 15.53 7.99
C THR A 48 -12.38 15.06 8.80
N VAL A 49 -12.99 13.96 8.39
CA VAL A 49 -14.01 13.31 9.21
C VAL A 49 -13.25 12.62 10.34
N SER A 50 -13.00 13.36 11.40
CA SER A 50 -12.50 12.79 12.64
C SER A 50 -13.60 11.90 13.21
N HIS A 51 -13.40 10.59 13.17
CA HIS A 51 -14.25 9.66 13.91
C HIS A 51 -13.69 9.53 15.32
N PRO A 52 -14.39 10.03 16.34
CA PRO A 52 -13.97 9.85 17.72
C PRO A 52 -14.17 8.39 18.13
N ALA A 53 -13.07 7.72 18.41
CA ALA A 53 -13.10 6.39 18.99
C ALA A 53 -13.02 6.49 20.51
N ARG A 54 -14.12 6.23 21.20
CA ARG A 54 -14.17 6.21 22.68
C ARG A 54 -13.83 4.82 23.19
N ASN A 55 -12.87 4.75 24.11
CA ASN A 55 -12.58 3.54 24.87
C ASN A 55 -13.27 3.56 26.24
N ALA A 56 -13.17 2.44 26.99
CA ALA A 56 -13.74 2.28 28.32
C ALA A 56 -13.14 3.25 29.37
N SER A 57 -11.96 3.83 29.08
CA SER A 57 -11.26 4.81 29.92
C SER A 57 -11.63 6.25 29.60
N GLY A 58 -12.54 6.50 28.65
CA GLY A 58 -12.99 7.85 28.29
C GLY A 58 -11.97 8.70 27.53
N VAL A 59 -10.79 8.16 27.20
CA VAL A 59 -9.78 8.85 26.40
C VAL A 59 -10.19 8.76 24.92
N GLU A 60 -10.33 9.92 24.30
CA GLU A 60 -10.66 10.03 22.88
C GLU A 60 -9.37 10.23 22.06
N TYR A 61 -9.17 9.36 21.07
CA TYR A 61 -8.08 9.47 20.09
C TYR A 61 -8.64 9.96 18.77
N GLN A 62 -8.06 11.03 18.24
CA GLN A 62 -8.41 11.60 16.95
C GLN A 62 -7.31 11.27 15.94
N VAL A 63 -7.70 10.76 14.78
CA VAL A 63 -6.75 10.50 13.69
C VAL A 63 -6.90 11.57 12.62
N ARG A 64 -5.77 12.13 12.21
CA ARG A 64 -5.70 13.13 11.14
C ARG A 64 -4.46 12.95 10.28
N ALA A 65 -4.47 13.56 9.11
CA ALA A 65 -3.27 13.66 8.30
C ALA A 65 -2.16 14.41 9.05
N ALA A 66 -0.95 13.88 8.93
CA ALA A 66 0.21 14.48 9.56
C ALA A 66 0.56 15.82 8.90
N ARG A 67 1.02 16.76 9.70
CA ARG A 67 1.64 18.00 9.27
C ARG A 67 3.16 17.86 9.35
N VAL A 68 3.88 18.70 8.64
CA VAL A 68 5.36 18.74 8.71
C VAL A 68 5.86 18.92 10.15
N THR A 69 5.12 19.66 10.97
CA THR A 69 5.42 19.89 12.39
C THR A 69 5.28 18.65 13.27
N ASP A 70 4.56 17.62 12.82
CA ASP A 70 4.37 16.38 13.58
C ASP A 70 5.54 15.41 13.38
N ILE A 71 6.35 15.61 12.34
CA ILE A 71 7.38 14.66 11.91
C ILE A 71 8.44 14.43 13.00
N GLU A 72 8.86 15.47 13.69
CA GLU A 72 9.85 15.33 14.77
C GLU A 72 9.33 14.43 15.89
N ARG A 73 8.05 14.57 16.25
CA ARG A 73 7.43 13.70 17.24
C ARG A 73 7.28 12.26 16.75
N LEU A 74 6.92 12.07 15.48
CA LEU A 74 6.86 10.74 14.89
C LEU A 74 8.22 10.05 14.88
N VAL A 75 9.27 10.76 14.51
CA VAL A 75 10.64 10.21 14.54
C VAL A 75 11.04 9.85 15.96
N ALA A 76 10.73 10.68 16.94
CA ALA A 76 11.01 10.37 18.33
C ALA A 76 10.26 9.12 18.84
N LEU A 77 9.02 8.91 18.42
CA LEU A 77 8.26 7.70 18.74
C LEU A 77 8.80 6.46 17.98
N SER A 78 9.43 6.67 16.83
CA SER A 78 9.93 5.62 15.95
C SER A 78 11.37 5.23 16.22
N ASP A 79 12.03 5.85 17.18
CA ASP A 79 13.49 5.73 17.35
C ASP A 79 13.95 4.27 17.45
N ASP A 80 13.24 3.44 18.21
CA ASP A 80 13.55 2.01 18.33
C ASP A 80 13.28 1.24 17.02
N ALA A 81 12.17 1.52 16.34
CA ALA A 81 11.83 0.90 15.06
C ALA A 81 12.82 1.29 13.97
N LEU A 82 13.24 2.55 13.91
CA LEU A 82 14.19 3.06 12.94
C LEU A 82 15.61 2.54 13.19
N ARG A 83 16.04 2.39 14.44
CA ARG A 83 17.33 1.78 14.79
C ARG A 83 17.40 0.32 14.33
N SER A 84 16.33 -0.43 14.48
CA SER A 84 16.23 -1.82 14.04
C SER A 84 16.27 -1.95 12.52
N ALA A 85 15.77 -0.95 11.78
CA ALA A 85 15.68 -0.95 10.32
C ALA A 85 16.96 -0.49 9.61
N ARG A 86 18.11 -0.35 10.29
CA ARG A 86 19.37 0.16 9.72
C ARG A 86 19.26 1.56 9.11
N ALA A 87 18.36 2.39 9.63
CA ALA A 87 18.39 3.79 9.29
C ALA A 87 19.71 4.40 9.77
N ASP A 88 20.55 4.88 8.84
CA ASP A 88 21.86 5.43 9.16
C ASP A 88 21.78 6.65 10.08
N SER A 89 20.63 7.30 10.13
CA SER A 89 20.40 8.46 10.99
C SER A 89 18.90 8.77 11.14
N PRO A 90 18.43 9.11 12.36
CA PRO A 90 17.09 9.65 12.57
C PRO A 90 16.79 10.93 11.75
N LEU A 91 17.82 11.73 11.45
CA LEU A 91 17.67 12.94 10.62
C LEU A 91 17.28 12.59 9.19
N VAL A 92 17.87 11.52 8.62
CA VAL A 92 17.51 11.03 7.27
C VAL A 92 16.05 10.58 7.24
N ALA A 93 15.58 9.88 8.27
CA ALA A 93 14.20 9.46 8.38
C ALA A 93 13.24 10.66 8.49
N ALA A 94 13.60 11.68 9.27
CA ALA A 94 12.81 12.91 9.39
C ALA A 94 12.69 13.64 8.05
N ASP A 95 13.79 13.77 7.32
CA ASP A 95 13.79 14.45 6.02
C ASP A 95 12.98 13.68 4.98
N LEU A 96 13.07 12.35 4.97
CA LEU A 96 12.24 11.51 4.12
C LEU A 96 10.75 11.68 4.47
N MET A 97 10.38 11.60 5.74
CA MET A 97 8.98 11.79 6.16
C MET A 97 8.45 13.18 5.79
N ARG A 98 9.27 14.25 5.94
CA ARG A 98 8.87 15.59 5.50
C ARG A 98 8.58 15.65 4.00
N GLN A 99 9.37 14.94 3.18
CA GLN A 99 9.11 14.82 1.75
C GLN A 99 7.83 14.03 1.48
N LEU A 100 7.62 12.91 2.17
CA LEU A 100 6.45 12.04 1.99
C LEU A 100 5.12 12.76 2.28
N VAL A 101 5.10 13.75 3.18
CA VAL A 101 3.89 14.55 3.47
C VAL A 101 3.33 15.22 2.20
N TYR A 102 4.19 15.57 1.24
CA TYR A 102 3.80 16.26 0.00
C TYR A 102 3.61 15.32 -1.19
N LEU A 103 3.93 14.04 -1.04
CA LEU A 103 3.86 13.09 -2.15
C LEU A 103 2.47 12.43 -2.23
N PRO A 104 1.81 12.45 -3.39
CA PRO A 104 0.51 11.79 -3.57
C PRO A 104 0.57 10.27 -3.40
N GLN A 105 1.77 9.68 -3.55
CA GLN A 105 2.01 8.25 -3.36
C GLN A 105 2.25 7.86 -1.90
N ALA A 106 2.13 8.79 -0.98
CA ALA A 106 2.22 8.51 0.44
C ALA A 106 1.01 9.09 1.19
N SER A 107 0.78 8.56 2.38
CA SER A 107 -0.13 9.13 3.37
C SER A 107 0.47 8.92 4.74
N ILE A 108 0.58 9.98 5.51
CA ILE A 108 1.02 9.91 6.88
C ILE A 108 -0.13 10.37 7.77
N PHE A 109 -0.50 9.53 8.72
CA PHE A 109 -1.53 9.85 9.71
C PHE A 109 -0.93 9.86 11.11
N VAL A 110 -1.49 10.70 11.96
CA VAL A 110 -1.16 10.75 13.37
C VAL A 110 -2.41 10.56 14.21
N ALA A 111 -2.27 9.83 15.30
CA ALA A 111 -3.25 9.78 16.38
C ALA A 111 -2.87 10.80 17.43
N GLU A 112 -3.82 11.62 17.83
CA GLU A 112 -3.61 12.62 18.89
C GLU A 112 -4.67 12.50 19.98
N THR A 113 -4.28 12.82 21.19
CA THR A 113 -5.16 13.06 22.32
C THR A 113 -4.71 14.32 23.03
N GLN A 114 -5.65 15.17 23.46
CA GLN A 114 -5.33 16.44 24.10
C GLN A 114 -4.29 17.30 23.33
N ARG A 115 -4.34 17.24 22.01
CA ARG A 115 -3.38 17.92 21.09
C ARG A 115 -1.93 17.40 21.15
N VAL A 116 -1.72 16.26 21.73
CA VAL A 116 -0.42 15.58 21.77
C VAL A 116 -0.46 14.40 20.81
N VAL A 117 0.53 14.30 19.92
CA VAL A 117 0.68 13.14 19.04
C VAL A 117 1.18 11.95 19.85
N VAL A 118 0.39 10.89 19.88
CA VAL A 118 0.61 9.66 20.65
C VAL A 118 0.82 8.42 19.78
N GLY A 119 0.75 8.59 18.48
CA GLY A 119 1.04 7.53 17.53
C GLY A 119 1.00 8.03 16.10
N GLY A 120 1.43 7.19 15.17
CA GLY A 120 1.33 7.49 13.76
C GLY A 120 1.64 6.33 12.85
N GLY A 121 1.24 6.48 11.59
CA GLY A 121 1.46 5.48 10.57
C GLY A 121 1.77 6.10 9.22
N VAL A 122 2.60 5.41 8.46
CA VAL A 122 3.01 5.79 7.11
C VAL A 122 2.53 4.71 6.14
N LEU A 123 1.76 5.12 5.15
CA LEU A 123 1.34 4.31 4.01
C LEU A 123 2.06 4.79 2.76
N ALA A 124 2.84 3.92 2.14
CA ALA A 124 3.46 4.14 0.84
C ALA A 124 2.70 3.35 -0.24
N LEU A 125 2.50 3.97 -1.41
CA LEU A 125 1.80 3.36 -2.53
C LEU A 125 2.77 3.08 -3.67
N ARG A 126 2.69 1.90 -4.22
CA ARG A 126 3.44 1.52 -5.42
C ARG A 126 2.52 0.94 -6.49
N PRO A 127 2.73 1.27 -7.76
CA PRO A 127 2.03 0.56 -8.84
C PRO A 127 2.52 -0.89 -8.90
N SER A 128 1.61 -1.81 -9.19
CA SER A 128 1.92 -3.24 -9.32
C SER A 128 1.19 -3.84 -10.50
N VAL A 129 1.94 -4.19 -11.53
CA VAL A 129 1.40 -4.86 -12.72
C VAL A 129 0.77 -6.20 -12.34
N ARG A 130 1.39 -6.93 -11.40
CA ARG A 130 0.89 -8.23 -10.91
C ARG A 130 -0.47 -8.09 -10.21
N SER A 131 -0.67 -7.01 -9.46
CA SER A 131 -1.92 -6.76 -8.72
C SER A 131 -2.95 -6.01 -9.57
N GLY A 132 -2.61 -5.60 -10.79
CA GLY A 132 -3.49 -4.84 -11.68
C GLY A 132 -3.87 -3.46 -11.15
N GLY A 133 -3.06 -2.85 -10.27
CA GLY A 133 -3.37 -1.57 -9.64
C GLY A 133 -2.29 -1.12 -8.65
N TYR A 134 -2.70 -0.41 -7.63
CA TYR A 134 -1.79 0.02 -6.57
C TYR A 134 -1.78 -0.97 -5.41
N VAL A 135 -0.59 -1.17 -4.85
CA VAL A 135 -0.36 -1.86 -3.58
C VAL A 135 0.05 -0.82 -2.57
N GLY A 136 -0.65 -0.77 -1.44
CA GLY A 136 -0.28 0.03 -0.29
C GLY A 136 0.63 -0.77 0.63
N THR A 137 1.67 -0.15 1.14
CA THR A 137 2.53 -0.74 2.18
C THR A 137 2.46 0.14 3.42
N ILE A 138 2.02 -0.42 4.54
CA ILE A 138 2.19 0.24 5.84
C ILE A 138 3.66 0.05 6.21
N ASP A 139 4.43 1.11 5.99
CA ASP A 139 5.88 1.11 6.13
C ASP A 139 6.31 1.40 7.58
N LEU A 140 5.51 2.18 8.29
CA LEU A 140 5.72 2.52 9.69
C LEU A 140 4.37 2.53 10.42
N LEU A 141 4.36 1.98 11.63
CA LEU A 141 3.25 2.05 12.57
C LEU A 141 3.84 2.11 13.99
N VAL A 142 3.64 3.23 14.66
CA VAL A 142 4.23 3.49 15.98
C VAL A 142 3.21 4.07 16.93
N VAL A 143 3.32 3.69 18.19
CA VAL A 143 2.44 4.16 19.27
C VAL A 143 3.30 4.46 20.49
N ASP A 144 2.95 5.53 21.19
CA ASP A 144 3.53 5.87 22.46
C ASP A 144 3.16 4.81 23.52
N PRO A 145 4.14 4.15 24.16
CA PRO A 145 3.86 3.07 25.12
C PRO A 145 3.10 3.52 26.37
N GLY A 146 3.02 4.82 26.62
CA GLY A 146 2.23 5.38 27.73
C GLY A 146 0.72 5.43 27.48
N HIS A 147 0.26 5.00 26.29
CA HIS A 147 -1.13 5.06 25.89
C HIS A 147 -1.69 3.69 25.51
N ASP A 148 -3.00 3.62 25.20
CA ASP A 148 -3.68 2.41 24.76
C ASP A 148 -3.21 2.04 23.34
N ALA A 149 -2.15 1.21 23.27
CA ALA A 149 -1.52 0.83 22.02
C ALA A 149 -2.48 0.05 21.11
N ASP A 150 -3.38 -0.75 21.67
CA ASP A 150 -4.32 -1.54 20.89
C ASP A 150 -5.31 -0.63 20.18
N ARG A 151 -5.88 0.30 20.92
CA ARG A 151 -6.86 1.23 20.37
C ARG A 151 -6.25 2.21 19.38
N ILE A 152 -5.07 2.75 19.67
CA ILE A 152 -4.37 3.67 18.76
C ILE A 152 -3.99 2.96 17.46
N THR A 153 -3.48 1.73 17.57
CA THR A 153 -3.17 0.92 16.38
C THR A 153 -4.41 0.67 15.51
N GLU A 154 -5.53 0.30 16.14
CA GLU A 154 -6.79 0.04 15.44
C GLU A 154 -7.24 1.27 14.62
N VAL A 155 -7.37 2.43 15.26
CA VAL A 155 -7.85 3.65 14.57
C VAL A 155 -6.88 4.14 13.48
N LEU A 156 -5.56 3.99 13.70
CA LEU A 156 -4.56 4.32 12.68
C LEU A 156 -4.64 3.39 11.48
N VAL A 157 -4.70 2.08 11.71
CA VAL A 157 -4.79 1.10 10.62
C VAL A 157 -6.09 1.25 9.84
N GLU A 158 -7.21 1.51 10.50
CA GLU A 158 -8.48 1.79 9.82
C GLU A 158 -8.36 2.99 8.88
N GLU A 159 -7.73 4.08 9.32
CA GLU A 159 -7.55 5.27 8.49
C GLU A 159 -6.57 5.04 7.33
N LEU A 160 -5.46 4.31 7.58
CA LEU A 160 -4.52 3.91 6.53
C LEU A 160 -5.20 3.04 5.46
N LEU A 161 -6.04 2.08 5.88
CA LEU A 161 -6.82 1.23 4.96
C LEU A 161 -7.86 2.03 4.17
N ARG A 162 -8.51 3.00 4.81
CA ARG A 162 -9.45 3.91 4.15
C ARG A 162 -8.72 4.76 3.09
N SER A 163 -7.57 5.32 3.44
CA SER A 163 -6.73 6.07 2.51
C SER A 163 -6.27 5.20 1.34
N ALA A 164 -5.82 3.97 1.60
CA ALA A 164 -5.43 3.03 0.57
C ALA A 164 -6.58 2.73 -0.40
N SER A 165 -7.78 2.47 0.14
CA SER A 165 -8.98 2.22 -0.67
C SER A 165 -9.34 3.43 -1.55
N ASN A 166 -9.31 4.64 -0.99
CA ASN A 166 -9.59 5.87 -1.73
C ASN A 166 -8.58 6.14 -2.85
N LYS A 167 -7.36 5.67 -2.69
CA LYS A 167 -6.28 5.77 -3.69
C LYS A 167 -6.22 4.60 -4.67
N GLY A 168 -7.22 3.71 -4.65
CA GLY A 168 -7.34 2.60 -5.59
C GLY A 168 -6.40 1.43 -5.31
N CYS A 169 -5.93 1.28 -4.08
CA CYS A 169 -5.18 0.07 -3.71
C CYS A 169 -6.13 -1.13 -3.65
N THR A 170 -5.70 -2.22 -4.27
CA THR A 170 -6.39 -3.53 -4.19
C THR A 170 -5.88 -4.38 -3.05
N VAL A 171 -4.67 -4.10 -2.59
CA VAL A 171 -3.95 -4.83 -1.55
C VAL A 171 -3.23 -3.84 -0.66
N VAL A 172 -3.20 -4.12 0.65
CA VAL A 172 -2.34 -3.45 1.62
C VAL A 172 -1.48 -4.48 2.31
N GLU A 173 -0.19 -4.22 2.34
CA GLU A 173 0.83 -5.08 2.95
C GLU A 173 1.45 -4.37 4.16
N THR A 174 1.92 -5.15 5.11
CA THR A 174 2.79 -4.65 6.20
C THR A 174 3.82 -5.70 6.57
N VAL A 175 4.88 -5.30 7.22
CA VAL A 175 5.86 -6.24 7.75
C VAL A 175 5.18 -7.04 8.88
N ARG A 176 5.40 -8.35 8.88
CA ARG A 176 4.92 -9.21 9.95
C ARG A 176 5.64 -8.83 11.25
N PRO A 177 4.92 -8.44 12.31
CA PRO A 177 5.56 -8.18 13.58
C PRO A 177 6.05 -9.47 14.23
N ASP A 178 7.16 -9.40 14.95
CA ASP A 178 7.71 -10.53 15.68
C ASP A 178 6.93 -10.79 16.98
N GLU A 179 6.31 -9.75 17.54
CA GLU A 179 5.50 -9.86 18.75
C GLU A 179 4.16 -10.55 18.47
N PRO A 180 3.84 -11.67 19.16
CA PRO A 180 2.61 -12.41 18.92
C PRO A 180 1.33 -11.60 19.15
N ALA A 181 1.31 -10.70 20.13
CA ALA A 181 0.16 -9.85 20.42
C ALA A 181 -0.11 -8.85 19.26
N ALA A 182 0.93 -8.22 18.74
CA ALA A 182 0.84 -7.32 17.59
C ALA A 182 0.38 -8.08 16.33
N LEU A 183 0.88 -9.29 16.11
CA LEU A 183 0.45 -10.15 15.02
C LEU A 183 -1.04 -10.51 15.13
N ALA A 184 -1.48 -10.97 16.31
CA ALA A 184 -2.88 -11.33 16.54
C ALA A 184 -3.82 -10.13 16.33
N ARG A 185 -3.39 -8.93 16.72
CA ARG A 185 -4.13 -7.68 16.50
C ARG A 185 -4.32 -7.40 15.00
N LEU A 186 -3.26 -7.47 14.20
CA LEU A 186 -3.36 -7.27 12.75
C LEU A 186 -4.22 -8.35 12.08
N GLN A 187 -4.10 -9.60 12.54
CA GLN A 187 -4.97 -10.69 12.06
C GLN A 187 -6.44 -10.43 12.38
N GLY A 188 -6.75 -9.93 13.58
CA GLY A 188 -8.10 -9.50 13.97
C GLY A 188 -8.66 -8.39 13.06
N MET A 189 -7.80 -7.54 12.52
CA MET A 189 -8.16 -6.52 11.52
C MET A 189 -8.20 -7.05 10.07
N GLY A 190 -8.07 -8.36 9.88
CA GLY A 190 -8.21 -9.05 8.59
C GLY A 190 -6.92 -9.09 7.74
N PHE A 191 -5.75 -8.89 8.35
CA PHE A 191 -4.49 -9.19 7.68
C PHE A 191 -4.22 -10.70 7.73
N GLY A 192 -3.94 -11.29 6.57
CA GLY A 192 -3.53 -12.68 6.43
C GLY A 192 -2.04 -12.80 6.12
N GLU A 193 -1.48 -13.97 6.37
CA GLU A 193 -0.09 -14.24 5.99
C GLU A 193 0.05 -14.40 4.47
N ALA A 194 0.99 -13.66 3.89
CA ALA A 194 1.35 -13.74 2.48
C ALA A 194 2.87 -13.85 2.33
N GLY A 195 3.41 -15.00 2.73
CA GLY A 195 4.85 -15.20 2.88
C GLY A 195 5.39 -14.42 4.08
N PRO A 196 6.49 -13.67 3.92
CA PRO A 196 7.08 -12.88 5.00
C PRO A 196 6.30 -11.61 5.32
N ARG A 197 5.17 -11.37 4.67
CA ARG A 197 4.37 -10.15 4.84
C ARG A 197 2.93 -10.49 5.18
N LEU A 198 2.31 -9.62 5.95
CA LEU A 198 0.86 -9.63 6.10
C LEU A 198 0.22 -8.81 4.98
N GLN A 199 -0.86 -9.34 4.42
CA GLN A 199 -1.60 -8.72 3.33
C GLN A 199 -3.08 -8.66 3.67
N ARG A 200 -3.70 -7.55 3.35
CA ARG A 200 -5.15 -7.39 3.41
C ARG A 200 -5.68 -6.92 2.07
N ILE A 201 -6.67 -7.62 1.56
CA ILE A 201 -7.41 -7.18 0.37
C ILE A 201 -8.34 -6.04 0.79
N VAL A 202 -8.22 -4.90 0.13
CA VAL A 202 -9.08 -3.74 0.34
C VAL A 202 -10.03 -3.64 -0.85
N THR A 203 -11.33 -3.82 -0.60
CA THR A 203 -12.34 -3.66 -1.65
C THR A 203 -12.58 -2.17 -1.88
N ALA A 204 -12.50 -1.72 -3.12
CA ALA A 204 -12.82 -0.34 -3.46
C ALA A 204 -14.26 -0.02 -3.01
N ALA A 205 -14.44 1.14 -2.39
CA ALA A 205 -15.77 1.62 -2.01
C ALA A 205 -16.65 1.72 -3.27
N GLY A 206 -17.63 0.81 -3.43
CA GLY A 206 -18.51 0.74 -4.61
C GLY A 206 -18.58 -0.63 -5.29
N ALA A 207 -17.66 -1.56 -5.02
CA ALA A 207 -17.74 -2.91 -5.60
C ALA A 207 -18.81 -3.81 -4.96
N ALA A 208 -19.32 -3.45 -3.79
CA ALA A 208 -20.36 -4.21 -3.09
C ALA A 208 -21.76 -4.09 -3.71
N ALA A 209 -22.00 -3.15 -4.65
CA ALA A 209 -23.33 -2.87 -5.21
C ALA A 209 -23.63 -3.59 -6.54
N ARG A 210 -22.78 -4.47 -7.04
CA ARG A 210 -22.97 -5.16 -8.33
C ARG A 210 -23.03 -6.69 -8.20
N ARG A 211 -23.67 -7.20 -7.16
CA ARG A 211 -24.12 -8.60 -7.13
C ARG A 211 -25.62 -8.62 -6.82
N VAL A 212 -26.40 -8.43 -7.85
CA VAL A 212 -27.79 -8.89 -7.95
C VAL A 212 -27.86 -9.76 -9.19
#